data_4fe415aa915294128546d103ab489ef4
#
_entry.id   4fe415aa915294128546d103ab489ef4
#
_cell.length_a   1.000
_cell.length_b   1.000
_cell.length_c   1.000
_cell.angle_alpha   90.00
_cell.angle_beta   90.00
_cell.angle_gamma   90.00
#
_symmetry.space_group_name_H-M   'P 1'
#
loop_
_entity.id
_entity.type
_entity.pdbx_description
1 polymer ?
#
loop_
_entity_poly.entity_id
_entity_poly.type
_entity_poly.pdbx_seq_one_letter_code
_entity_poly.pdbx_strand_id
1 'polypeptide(L)'
;MIYSNLLKKHYSDWPSLEKAIEALPTAKARGNVFEEFTFAYFTIKKQMYQIAEIYPSADVPDKYRKAFKLGNKQHQDSGVDGLIITNEGKSIAYQCKFRSGRVKPTYEELTKFWSDGRYCDYCCTVANSFAVSNLSDKHEENLQILAKDFDSLDQEFFDQLYDLVNNENAGKNKVFYEPYDYQKRIIKEVLVGFSVENRGKVIAACGTGKTLTSLWIVEAMKAETVLFLAPSISLVKQTLEAWADQAKIPFTYLCVCSDNTVSSNIDDDEADISVSQLGVPVTTNINEIAKFLDHTKGKVRYIFSTYQSADKISEAQKTAKDTFDLIICDEAHRTAGMRSNFSLALEDQFICSKKRLFMTATERMVRPLLKRHLEENGKVIFSMDDENVYGPLFSQYNFGAAIKDSTPDSIKRAVDDINYLRQKYPRLKAINIANRPQILQLLNTYFGTTLTITDIWGTAGTTVKNLYSYFRNHLSLFEDIIEIKNREICIKPGVNANDIDKLLEIDKNIEKVDRKNLFAIYTEVSSCL
;
A
#
# COMPACT_ATOMS: atom_id res chain seq x y z
N MET A 1 28.86 4.63 -13.65
CA MET A 1 28.28 3.65 -14.60
C MET A 1 28.02 4.33 -15.93
N ILE A 2 28.23 3.64 -17.08
CA ILE A 2 27.89 4.15 -18.42
C ILE A 2 26.59 3.46 -18.82
N TYR A 3 25.55 4.25 -19.03
CA TYR A 3 24.23 3.72 -19.40
C TYR A 3 24.15 3.44 -20.91
N SER A 4 23.45 2.37 -21.27
CA SER A 4 23.20 1.99 -22.67
C SER A 4 22.32 3.01 -23.41
N ASN A 5 22.45 3.04 -24.72
CA ASN A 5 21.60 3.91 -25.56
C ASN A 5 20.11 3.57 -25.46
N LEU A 6 19.78 2.37 -25.01
CA LEU A 6 18.40 1.96 -24.79
C LEU A 6 17.79 2.73 -23.62
N LEU A 7 18.47 2.80 -22.48
CA LEU A 7 18.00 3.53 -21.31
C LEU A 7 17.99 5.05 -21.51
N LYS A 8 18.75 5.59 -22.45
CA LYS A 8 18.77 7.02 -22.80
C LYS A 8 17.53 7.51 -23.54
N LYS A 9 16.63 6.60 -23.91
CA LYS A 9 15.33 6.94 -24.50
C LYS A 9 14.33 7.28 -23.40
N HIS A 10 13.36 8.13 -23.75
CA HIS A 10 12.26 8.44 -22.85
C HIS A 10 11.20 7.32 -22.87
N TYR A 11 10.82 6.83 -21.72
CA TYR A 11 9.76 5.85 -21.52
C TYR A 11 8.68 6.45 -20.60
N SER A 12 7.44 5.98 -20.73
CA SER A 12 6.32 6.40 -19.90
C SER A 12 5.99 5.42 -18.77
N ASP A 13 6.41 4.16 -18.94
CA ASP A 13 6.05 3.06 -18.06
C ASP A 13 7.03 1.89 -18.18
N TRP A 14 6.97 0.98 -17.20
CA TRP A 14 7.79 -0.23 -17.20
C TRP A 14 7.49 -1.17 -18.38
N PRO A 15 6.24 -1.47 -18.76
CA PRO A 15 5.95 -2.35 -19.90
C PRO A 15 6.62 -1.89 -21.19
N SER A 16 6.69 -0.59 -21.45
CA SER A 16 7.36 -0.02 -22.62
C SER A 16 8.87 -0.26 -22.60
N LEU A 17 9.52 -0.04 -21.45
CA LEU A 17 10.94 -0.31 -21.25
C LEU A 17 11.23 -1.82 -21.29
N GLU A 18 10.45 -2.64 -20.61
CA GLU A 18 10.59 -4.10 -20.59
C GLU A 18 10.54 -4.68 -22.00
N LYS A 19 9.57 -4.26 -22.82
CA LYS A 19 9.45 -4.65 -24.22
C LYS A 19 10.70 -4.25 -25.04
N ALA A 20 11.25 -3.08 -24.78
CA ALA A 20 12.49 -2.64 -25.46
C ALA A 20 13.70 -3.48 -25.03
N ILE A 21 13.78 -3.90 -23.76
CA ILE A 21 14.82 -4.81 -23.27
C ILE A 21 14.63 -6.21 -23.90
N GLU A 22 13.39 -6.73 -23.95
CA GLU A 22 13.11 -8.03 -24.57
C GLU A 22 13.50 -8.12 -26.05
N ALA A 23 13.42 -7.01 -26.76
CA ALA A 23 13.81 -6.93 -28.17
C ALA A 23 15.34 -7.06 -28.40
N LEU A 24 16.17 -7.00 -27.36
CA LEU A 24 17.60 -7.19 -27.48
C LEU A 24 17.96 -8.63 -27.86
N PRO A 25 18.99 -8.83 -28.71
CA PRO A 25 19.23 -10.11 -29.39
C PRO A 25 19.70 -11.23 -28.46
N THR A 26 20.38 -10.89 -27.34
CA THR A 26 20.96 -11.92 -26.45
C THR A 26 20.50 -11.76 -25.01
N ALA A 27 20.44 -12.88 -24.28
CA ALA A 27 20.14 -12.89 -22.86
C ALA A 27 21.12 -12.02 -22.05
N LYS A 28 22.41 -12.04 -22.46
CA LYS A 28 23.44 -11.21 -21.81
C LYS A 28 23.18 -9.72 -22.01
N ALA A 29 22.79 -9.30 -23.23
CA ALA A 29 22.47 -7.89 -23.50
C ALA A 29 21.25 -7.43 -22.69
N ARG A 30 20.21 -8.28 -22.58
CA ARG A 30 19.04 -8.01 -21.76
C ARG A 30 19.40 -7.89 -20.27
N GLY A 31 20.23 -8.82 -19.76
CA GLY A 31 20.72 -8.79 -18.39
C GLY A 31 21.49 -7.51 -18.07
N ASN A 32 22.45 -7.13 -18.92
CA ASN A 32 23.26 -5.94 -18.70
C ASN A 32 22.41 -4.66 -18.61
N VAL A 33 21.43 -4.49 -19.52
CA VAL A 33 20.54 -3.32 -19.48
C VAL A 33 19.65 -3.33 -18.24
N PHE A 34 19.22 -4.51 -17.80
CA PHE A 34 18.42 -4.62 -16.56
C PHE A 34 19.25 -4.33 -15.30
N GLU A 35 20.54 -4.70 -15.28
CA GLU A 35 21.47 -4.29 -14.21
C GLU A 35 21.66 -2.77 -14.18
N GLU A 36 21.84 -2.14 -15.35
CA GLU A 36 21.92 -0.67 -15.45
C GLU A 36 20.62 0.01 -14.96
N PHE A 37 19.47 -0.50 -15.37
CA PHE A 37 18.16 -0.03 -14.90
C PHE A 37 18.03 -0.21 -13.38
N THR A 38 18.40 -1.35 -12.85
CA THR A 38 18.33 -1.63 -11.39
C THR A 38 19.20 -0.67 -10.59
N PHE A 39 20.40 -0.36 -11.08
CA PHE A 39 21.26 0.64 -10.45
C PHE A 39 20.62 2.03 -10.45
N ALA A 40 20.01 2.44 -11.58
CA ALA A 40 19.28 3.70 -11.68
C ALA A 40 18.05 3.71 -10.77
N TYR A 41 17.30 2.61 -10.72
CA TYR A 41 16.15 2.43 -9.84
C TYR A 41 16.51 2.66 -8.37
N PHE A 42 17.54 2.00 -7.85
CA PHE A 42 18.02 2.21 -6.50
C PHE A 42 18.53 3.64 -6.26
N THR A 43 19.14 4.26 -7.27
CA THR A 43 19.63 5.64 -7.17
C THR A 43 18.47 6.63 -7.04
N ILE A 44 17.39 6.44 -7.79
CA ILE A 44 16.16 7.27 -7.72
C ILE A 44 15.42 7.00 -6.40
N LYS A 45 15.24 5.74 -6.03
CA LYS A 45 14.54 5.31 -4.81
C LYS A 45 15.44 5.33 -3.55
N LYS A 46 16.50 6.14 -3.56
CA LYS A 46 17.52 6.19 -2.51
C LYS A 46 16.95 6.36 -1.10
N GLN A 47 15.92 7.19 -0.93
CA GLN A 47 15.28 7.43 0.36
C GLN A 47 14.55 6.17 0.86
N MET A 48 13.82 5.50 -0.02
CA MET A 48 13.09 4.27 0.31
C MET A 48 14.03 3.17 0.83
N TYR A 49 15.17 2.98 0.16
CA TYR A 49 16.15 1.95 0.55
C TYR A 49 17.18 2.44 1.55
N GLN A 50 17.05 3.67 2.07
CA GLN A 50 17.98 4.30 3.01
C GLN A 50 19.45 4.21 2.57
N ILE A 51 19.71 4.42 1.27
CA ILE A 51 21.02 4.19 0.65
C ILE A 51 21.99 5.32 1.00
N ALA A 52 23.11 4.97 1.67
CA ALA A 52 24.27 5.85 1.81
C ALA A 52 25.18 5.76 0.58
N GLU A 53 25.53 4.54 0.18
CA GLU A 53 26.42 4.25 -0.93
C GLU A 53 25.86 3.08 -1.76
N ILE A 54 25.99 3.15 -3.09
CA ILE A 54 25.62 2.08 -4.00
C ILE A 54 26.70 1.87 -5.04
N TYR A 55 27.01 0.61 -5.33
CA TYR A 55 28.07 0.23 -6.25
C TYR A 55 27.61 -0.90 -7.18
N PRO A 56 27.77 -0.75 -8.52
CA PRO A 56 27.79 -1.90 -9.40
C PRO A 56 28.94 -2.84 -9.02
N SER A 57 28.83 -4.12 -9.34
CA SER A 57 29.85 -5.13 -8.98
C SER A 57 31.27 -4.72 -9.38
N ALA A 58 31.48 -4.14 -10.57
CA ALA A 58 32.79 -3.70 -11.05
C ALA A 58 33.41 -2.58 -10.17
N ASP A 59 32.59 -1.72 -9.61
CA ASP A 59 33.00 -0.48 -8.90
C ASP A 59 33.01 -0.60 -7.38
N VAL A 60 32.70 -1.79 -6.83
CA VAL A 60 32.71 -2.03 -5.37
C VAL A 60 34.14 -1.77 -4.85
N PRO A 61 34.34 -0.88 -3.84
CA PRO A 61 35.65 -0.59 -3.25
C PRO A 61 36.28 -1.80 -2.58
N ASP A 62 37.63 -1.88 -2.64
CA ASP A 62 38.38 -3.01 -2.07
C ASP A 62 38.13 -3.22 -0.56
N LYS A 63 37.86 -2.14 0.19
CA LYS A 63 37.48 -2.23 1.61
C LYS A 63 36.25 -3.11 1.82
N TYR A 64 35.22 -2.94 0.97
CA TYR A 64 33.99 -3.74 1.06
C TYR A 64 34.14 -5.13 0.45
N ARG A 65 34.92 -5.27 -0.65
CA ARG A 65 35.24 -6.60 -1.21
C ARG A 65 35.90 -7.50 -0.17
N LYS A 66 36.87 -6.95 0.58
CA LYS A 66 37.55 -7.68 1.65
C LYS A 66 36.60 -7.98 2.82
N ALA A 67 35.84 -6.99 3.28
CA ALA A 67 34.94 -7.14 4.42
C ALA A 67 33.87 -8.20 4.16
N PHE A 68 33.25 -8.17 2.98
CA PHE A 68 32.13 -9.06 2.63
C PHE A 68 32.58 -10.27 1.77
N LYS A 69 33.89 -10.48 1.59
CA LYS A 69 34.49 -11.57 0.81
C LYS A 69 33.90 -11.70 -0.61
N LEU A 70 33.49 -10.59 -1.19
CA LEU A 70 33.04 -10.53 -2.57
C LEU A 70 34.23 -10.77 -3.51
N GLY A 71 34.10 -11.69 -4.46
CA GLY A 71 35.20 -12.16 -5.31
C GLY A 71 36.07 -11.09 -5.96
N ASN A 72 37.26 -11.45 -6.44
CA ASN A 72 38.24 -10.53 -7.03
C ASN A 72 37.76 -9.98 -8.38
N LYS A 73 38.07 -8.70 -8.67
CA LYS A 73 37.68 -7.95 -9.87
C LYS A 73 38.00 -8.65 -11.21
N GLN A 74 38.91 -9.59 -11.25
CA GLN A 74 39.53 -10.04 -12.51
C GLN A 74 39.08 -11.42 -13.04
N HIS A 75 38.49 -12.32 -12.22
CA HIS A 75 38.34 -13.72 -12.69
C HIS A 75 37.13 -14.52 -12.17
N GLN A 76 36.18 -13.97 -11.42
CA GLN A 76 35.02 -14.75 -10.98
C GLN A 76 33.73 -13.95 -11.14
N ASP A 77 32.86 -14.49 -11.96
CA ASP A 77 31.43 -14.17 -11.92
C ASP A 77 30.92 -14.51 -10.50
N SER A 78 30.82 -13.48 -9.66
CA SER A 78 30.53 -13.65 -8.23
C SER A 78 29.04 -13.88 -7.96
N GLY A 79 28.18 -13.94 -8.97
CA GLY A 79 26.73 -13.97 -8.76
C GLY A 79 26.14 -12.74 -8.07
N VAL A 80 26.98 -11.76 -7.69
CA VAL A 80 26.58 -10.47 -7.09
C VAL A 80 26.76 -9.37 -8.11
N ASP A 81 25.67 -8.71 -8.50
CA ASP A 81 25.67 -7.65 -9.53
C ASP A 81 25.90 -6.27 -8.92
N GLY A 82 25.77 -6.13 -7.61
CA GLY A 82 26.14 -4.91 -6.90
C GLY A 82 25.98 -4.97 -5.39
N LEU A 83 26.39 -3.86 -4.75
CA LEU A 83 26.39 -3.71 -3.29
C LEU A 83 25.77 -2.35 -2.90
N ILE A 84 24.90 -2.38 -1.92
CA ILE A 84 24.34 -1.20 -1.26
C ILE A 84 24.86 -1.17 0.18
N ILE A 85 25.23 0.03 0.64
CA ILE A 85 25.46 0.32 2.05
C ILE A 85 24.38 1.30 2.50
N THR A 86 23.65 0.93 3.54
CA THR A 86 22.57 1.77 4.07
C THR A 86 23.10 2.88 4.99
N ASN A 87 22.27 3.88 5.29
CA ASN A 87 22.60 4.94 6.23
C ASN A 87 22.95 4.45 7.65
N GLU A 88 22.49 3.23 7.99
CA GLU A 88 22.82 2.56 9.26
C GLU A 88 24.06 1.67 9.16
N GLY A 89 24.72 1.65 7.99
CA GLY A 89 25.92 0.84 7.74
C GLY A 89 25.64 -0.64 7.43
N LYS A 90 24.37 -1.04 7.25
CA LYS A 90 24.02 -2.39 6.80
C LYS A 90 24.40 -2.58 5.35
N SER A 91 24.81 -3.79 5.01
CA SER A 91 25.22 -4.20 3.66
C SER A 91 24.17 -5.05 2.99
N ILE A 92 23.83 -4.72 1.74
CA ILE A 92 22.87 -5.48 0.91
C ILE A 92 23.57 -5.83 -0.40
N ALA A 93 23.85 -7.12 -0.61
CA ALA A 93 24.26 -7.62 -1.92
C ALA A 93 23.01 -7.77 -2.80
N TYR A 94 23.05 -7.36 -4.08
CA TYR A 94 21.93 -7.60 -4.97
C TYR A 94 22.31 -8.36 -6.23
N GLN A 95 21.35 -9.13 -6.77
CA GLN A 95 21.44 -9.83 -8.04
C GLN A 95 20.23 -9.53 -8.91
N CYS A 96 20.48 -9.24 -10.20
CA CYS A 96 19.50 -8.93 -11.21
C CYS A 96 19.19 -10.15 -12.09
N LYS A 97 17.90 -10.43 -12.32
CA LYS A 97 17.46 -11.53 -13.19
C LYS A 97 16.37 -11.03 -14.15
N PHE A 98 16.78 -10.73 -15.39
CA PHE A 98 15.81 -10.47 -16.46
C PHE A 98 15.41 -11.78 -17.14
N ARG A 99 14.11 -12.03 -17.26
CA ARG A 99 13.56 -13.23 -17.92
C ARG A 99 12.49 -12.83 -18.92
N SER A 100 12.69 -13.22 -20.18
CA SER A 100 11.66 -13.04 -21.21
C SER A 100 10.38 -13.77 -20.81
N GLY A 101 9.23 -13.10 -21.01
CA GLY A 101 7.95 -13.63 -20.58
C GLY A 101 7.78 -13.74 -19.06
N ARG A 102 8.59 -13.02 -18.29
CA ARG A 102 8.51 -12.95 -16.81
C ARG A 102 8.59 -14.31 -16.11
N VAL A 103 9.31 -15.26 -16.69
CA VAL A 103 9.51 -16.60 -16.09
C VAL A 103 10.28 -16.47 -14.78
N LYS A 104 9.78 -17.08 -13.71
CA LYS A 104 10.42 -16.99 -12.39
C LYS A 104 11.81 -17.65 -12.38
N PRO A 105 12.82 -17.01 -11.74
CA PRO A 105 14.11 -17.61 -11.50
C PRO A 105 13.99 -18.86 -10.62
N THR A 106 14.78 -19.89 -10.91
CA THR A 106 14.82 -21.11 -10.13
C THR A 106 15.69 -20.96 -8.89
N TYR A 107 15.55 -21.86 -7.93
CA TYR A 107 16.39 -21.90 -6.75
C TYR A 107 17.88 -22.07 -7.10
N GLU A 108 18.18 -22.98 -8.04
CA GLU A 108 19.55 -23.28 -8.48
C GLU A 108 20.25 -22.04 -9.07
N GLU A 109 19.52 -21.23 -9.83
CA GLU A 109 20.04 -19.97 -10.41
C GLU A 109 20.41 -18.92 -9.37
N LEU A 110 19.82 -18.98 -8.18
CA LEU A 110 20.05 -18.03 -7.08
C LEU A 110 21.03 -18.60 -6.02
N THR A 111 21.30 -19.89 -6.01
CA THR A 111 22.16 -20.54 -4.99
C THR A 111 23.55 -19.92 -4.93
N LYS A 112 24.16 -19.65 -6.09
CA LYS A 112 25.48 -19.01 -6.15
C LYS A 112 25.46 -17.61 -5.55
N PHE A 113 24.43 -16.82 -5.86
CA PHE A 113 24.24 -15.49 -5.31
C PHE A 113 24.15 -15.50 -3.78
N TRP A 114 23.31 -16.36 -3.21
CA TRP A 114 23.19 -16.44 -1.75
C TRP A 114 24.47 -16.96 -1.09
N SER A 115 25.19 -17.87 -1.75
CA SER A 115 26.50 -18.33 -1.27
C SER A 115 27.54 -17.21 -1.24
N ASP A 116 27.59 -16.39 -2.29
CA ASP A 116 28.57 -15.31 -2.41
C ASP A 116 28.19 -14.07 -1.59
N GLY A 117 26.87 -13.79 -1.45
CA GLY A 117 26.32 -12.69 -0.67
C GLY A 117 26.23 -12.95 0.86
N ARG A 118 26.48 -14.16 1.32
CA ARG A 118 26.26 -14.60 2.73
C ARG A 118 27.01 -13.81 3.82
N TYR A 119 27.99 -13.01 3.43
CA TYR A 119 28.74 -12.15 4.36
C TYR A 119 28.21 -10.72 4.41
N CYS A 120 27.21 -10.39 3.59
CA CYS A 120 26.42 -9.17 3.72
C CYS A 120 25.30 -9.39 4.73
N ASP A 121 24.76 -8.30 5.28
CA ASP A 121 23.62 -8.38 6.20
C ASP A 121 22.36 -8.89 5.48
N TYR A 122 22.20 -8.57 4.19
CA TYR A 122 21.03 -8.96 3.39
C TYR A 122 21.46 -9.33 1.96
N CYS A 123 20.64 -10.19 1.33
CA CYS A 123 20.69 -10.50 -0.09
C CYS A 123 19.41 -10.04 -0.76
N CYS A 124 19.49 -9.24 -1.83
CA CYS A 124 18.34 -8.73 -2.56
C CYS A 124 18.26 -9.32 -3.97
N THR A 125 17.22 -10.10 -4.25
CA THR A 125 16.93 -10.60 -5.59
C THR A 125 16.02 -9.60 -6.33
N VAL A 126 16.50 -9.08 -7.45
CA VAL A 126 15.78 -8.15 -8.31
C VAL A 126 15.40 -8.87 -9.61
N ALA A 127 14.11 -9.03 -9.89
CA ALA A 127 13.64 -9.79 -11.05
C ALA A 127 12.40 -9.17 -11.69
N ASN A 128 12.33 -9.22 -13.04
CA ASN A 128 11.13 -8.81 -13.78
C ASN A 128 10.02 -9.87 -13.75
N SER A 129 10.08 -10.86 -12.90
CA SER A 129 9.07 -11.90 -12.70
C SER A 129 8.18 -11.58 -11.49
N PHE A 130 6.97 -12.15 -11.46
CA PHE A 130 6.03 -11.94 -10.34
C PHE A 130 6.39 -12.73 -9.07
N ALA A 131 7.30 -13.67 -9.17
CA ALA A 131 7.78 -14.47 -8.05
C ALA A 131 9.19 -14.98 -8.35
N VAL A 132 9.89 -15.39 -7.30
CA VAL A 132 11.09 -16.22 -7.37
C VAL A 132 10.77 -17.63 -6.84
N SER A 133 11.76 -18.53 -6.78
CA SER A 133 11.53 -19.87 -6.23
C SER A 133 10.98 -19.79 -4.80
N ASN A 134 9.97 -20.60 -4.47
CA ASN A 134 9.38 -20.68 -3.12
C ASN A 134 10.39 -21.10 -2.02
N LEU A 135 11.53 -21.66 -2.41
CA LEU A 135 12.61 -22.00 -1.48
C LEU A 135 13.45 -20.78 -1.08
N SER A 136 13.32 -19.64 -1.78
CA SER A 136 14.01 -18.41 -1.44
C SER A 136 13.53 -17.82 -0.10
N ASP A 137 12.27 -18.07 0.28
CA ASP A 137 11.70 -17.61 1.56
C ASP A 137 12.30 -18.33 2.79
N LYS A 138 13.10 -19.39 2.57
CA LYS A 138 13.86 -20.06 3.65
C LYS A 138 15.11 -19.28 4.09
N HIS A 139 15.49 -18.25 3.35
CA HIS A 139 16.58 -17.36 3.71
C HIS A 139 15.98 -16.11 4.35
N GLU A 140 16.01 -16.03 5.68
CA GLU A 140 15.43 -14.93 6.49
C GLU A 140 15.94 -13.54 6.09
N GLU A 141 17.14 -13.47 5.53
CA GLU A 141 17.82 -12.24 5.11
C GLU A 141 17.62 -11.93 3.61
N ASN A 142 16.67 -12.60 2.94
CA ASN A 142 16.42 -12.41 1.53
C ASN A 142 15.36 -11.33 1.29
N LEU A 143 15.73 -10.34 0.50
CA LEU A 143 14.84 -9.27 0.02
C LEU A 143 14.48 -9.53 -1.43
N GLN A 144 13.29 -9.11 -1.86
CA GLN A 144 12.81 -9.32 -3.22
C GLN A 144 12.20 -8.04 -3.78
N ILE A 145 12.67 -7.67 -4.98
CA ILE A 145 12.08 -6.62 -5.80
C ILE A 145 11.63 -7.29 -7.09
N LEU A 146 10.33 -7.28 -7.36
CA LEU A 146 9.70 -8.11 -8.37
C LEU A 146 8.93 -7.29 -9.40
N ALA A 147 8.32 -7.95 -10.38
CA ALA A 147 7.58 -7.29 -11.46
C ALA A 147 6.54 -6.27 -10.97
N LYS A 148 5.84 -6.55 -9.85
CA LYS A 148 4.85 -5.63 -9.28
C LYS A 148 5.46 -4.27 -8.90
N ASP A 149 6.69 -4.27 -8.40
CA ASP A 149 7.41 -3.05 -8.00
C ASP A 149 7.71 -2.18 -9.23
N PHE A 150 8.02 -2.81 -10.36
CA PHE A 150 8.28 -2.10 -11.61
C PHE A 150 7.00 -1.69 -12.33
N ASP A 151 5.97 -2.55 -12.31
CA ASP A 151 4.67 -2.27 -12.92
C ASP A 151 3.95 -1.08 -12.24
N SER A 152 4.29 -0.78 -10.98
CA SER A 152 3.75 0.35 -10.21
C SER A 152 4.48 1.68 -10.43
N LEU A 153 5.58 1.68 -11.18
CA LEU A 153 6.34 2.90 -11.45
C LEU A 153 5.56 3.83 -12.39
N ASP A 154 5.44 5.08 -11.97
CA ASP A 154 4.70 6.11 -12.68
C ASP A 154 5.57 6.91 -13.66
N GLN A 155 4.95 7.81 -14.40
CA GLN A 155 5.63 8.68 -15.35
C GLN A 155 6.72 9.52 -14.68
N GLU A 156 6.52 9.97 -13.44
CA GLU A 156 7.50 10.78 -12.72
C GLU A 156 8.81 10.00 -12.50
N PHE A 157 8.72 8.71 -12.16
CA PHE A 157 9.91 7.85 -12.07
C PHE A 157 10.67 7.77 -13.40
N PHE A 158 9.96 7.61 -14.52
CA PHE A 158 10.59 7.51 -15.84
C PHE A 158 11.18 8.84 -16.31
N ASP A 159 10.61 9.96 -15.93
CA ASP A 159 11.18 11.29 -16.16
C ASP A 159 12.49 11.47 -15.36
N GLN A 160 12.50 11.05 -14.09
CA GLN A 160 13.73 11.04 -13.27
C GLN A 160 14.78 10.06 -13.82
N LEU A 161 14.37 8.90 -14.33
CA LEU A 161 15.25 7.94 -14.98
C LEU A 161 15.91 8.56 -16.22
N TYR A 162 15.13 9.22 -17.07
CA TYR A 162 15.64 9.92 -18.27
C TYR A 162 16.67 10.98 -17.90
N ASP A 163 16.36 11.84 -16.94
CA ASP A 163 17.26 12.89 -16.45
C ASP A 163 18.56 12.30 -15.87
N LEU A 164 18.46 11.27 -15.04
CA LEU A 164 19.60 10.60 -14.41
C LEU A 164 20.55 10.00 -15.47
N VAL A 165 19.99 9.29 -16.45
CA VAL A 165 20.76 8.54 -17.46
C VAL A 165 21.41 9.46 -18.48
N ASN A 166 20.80 10.60 -18.78
CA ASN A 166 21.34 11.59 -19.71
C ASN A 166 22.20 12.68 -19.03
N ASN A 167 22.46 12.57 -17.73
CA ASN A 167 23.16 13.59 -16.93
C ASN A 167 22.46 14.98 -16.96
N GLU A 168 21.18 15.02 -17.25
CA GLU A 168 20.38 16.24 -17.25
C GLU A 168 19.87 16.49 -15.83
N ASN A 169 20.63 17.26 -15.02
CA ASN A 169 20.17 17.75 -13.70
C ASN A 169 19.53 16.70 -12.77
N ALA A 170 20.09 15.52 -12.70
CA ALA A 170 19.60 14.42 -11.87
C ALA A 170 19.25 14.90 -10.45
N GLY A 171 17.99 14.72 -10.06
CA GLY A 171 17.47 15.09 -8.73
C GLY A 171 16.96 16.53 -8.59
N LYS A 172 16.99 17.39 -9.64
CA LYS A 172 16.41 18.75 -9.57
C LYS A 172 14.93 18.80 -9.90
N ASN A 173 14.40 17.78 -10.57
CA ASN A 173 13.02 17.77 -11.08
C ASN A 173 12.06 16.90 -10.27
N LYS A 174 12.41 16.54 -9.00
CA LYS A 174 11.48 15.82 -8.17
C LYS A 174 10.26 16.68 -7.89
N VAL A 175 9.10 16.23 -8.36
CA VAL A 175 7.82 16.90 -8.15
C VAL A 175 7.23 16.43 -6.82
N PHE A 176 7.03 17.36 -5.89
CA PHE A 176 6.29 17.07 -4.67
C PHE A 176 4.82 17.38 -4.89
N TYR A 177 3.97 16.41 -4.57
CA TYR A 177 2.54 16.63 -4.65
C TYR A 177 2.08 17.63 -3.59
N GLU A 178 1.17 18.51 -4.00
CA GLU A 178 0.53 19.44 -3.07
C GLU A 178 -0.86 18.92 -2.70
N PRO A 179 -1.25 19.03 -1.43
CA PRO A 179 -2.55 18.56 -0.99
C PRO A 179 -3.69 19.30 -1.70
N TYR A 180 -4.69 18.57 -2.14
CA TYR A 180 -5.95 19.14 -2.63
C TYR A 180 -6.65 19.93 -1.53
N ASP A 181 -7.59 20.78 -1.89
CA ASP A 181 -8.25 21.67 -0.93
C ASP A 181 -9.00 20.91 0.17
N TYR A 182 -9.62 19.78 -0.15
CA TYR A 182 -10.23 18.92 0.87
C TYR A 182 -9.17 18.29 1.80
N GLN A 183 -7.99 17.94 1.30
CA GLN A 183 -6.89 17.40 2.12
C GLN A 183 -6.30 18.50 3.02
N LYS A 184 -6.12 19.71 2.50
CA LYS A 184 -5.72 20.88 3.31
C LYS A 184 -6.71 21.13 4.45
N ARG A 185 -8.02 20.98 4.17
CA ARG A 185 -9.07 21.08 5.18
C ARG A 185 -8.92 19.99 6.25
N ILE A 186 -8.77 18.71 5.84
CA ILE A 186 -8.55 17.58 6.75
C ILE A 186 -7.33 17.84 7.65
N ILE A 187 -6.19 18.22 7.06
CA ILE A 187 -4.96 18.53 7.80
C ILE A 187 -5.22 19.61 8.85
N LYS A 188 -5.88 20.72 8.45
CA LYS A 188 -6.21 21.81 9.37
C LYS A 188 -7.12 21.35 10.51
N GLU A 189 -8.17 20.59 10.20
CA GLU A 189 -9.13 20.07 11.20
C GLU A 189 -8.45 19.13 12.19
N VAL A 190 -7.52 18.28 11.73
CA VAL A 190 -6.71 17.41 12.59
C VAL A 190 -5.80 18.22 13.52
N LEU A 191 -5.12 19.24 13.00
CA LEU A 191 -4.26 20.11 13.82
C LEU A 191 -5.06 20.86 14.89
N VAL A 192 -6.25 21.36 14.55
CA VAL A 192 -7.18 22.00 15.51
C VAL A 192 -7.66 20.97 16.53
N GLY A 193 -8.05 19.78 16.11
CA GLY A 193 -8.44 18.70 17.01
C GLY A 193 -7.35 18.34 17.99
N PHE A 194 -6.12 18.18 17.51
CA PHE A 194 -4.96 17.90 18.37
C PHE A 194 -4.51 19.05 19.27
N SER A 195 -4.99 20.26 19.06
CA SER A 195 -4.75 21.36 20.02
C SER A 195 -5.55 21.20 21.31
N VAL A 196 -6.65 20.46 21.27
CA VAL A 196 -7.55 20.23 22.40
C VAL A 196 -7.44 18.80 22.92
N GLU A 197 -7.40 17.81 22.01
CA GLU A 197 -7.45 16.40 22.33
C GLU A 197 -6.12 15.69 22.01
N ASN A 198 -5.89 14.53 22.65
CA ASN A 198 -4.69 13.73 22.39
C ASN A 198 -4.97 12.58 21.40
N ARG A 199 -6.21 12.33 21.06
CA ARG A 199 -6.62 11.30 20.10
C ARG A 199 -7.85 11.75 19.33
N GLY A 200 -7.99 11.26 18.12
CA GLY A 200 -9.15 11.57 17.28
C GLY A 200 -9.20 10.78 16.00
N LYS A 201 -10.34 10.89 15.33
CA LYS A 201 -10.67 10.11 14.13
C LYS A 201 -10.72 10.99 12.89
N VAL A 202 -10.23 10.44 11.79
CA VAL A 202 -10.45 10.94 10.42
C VAL A 202 -11.18 9.86 9.63
N ILE A 203 -12.38 10.18 9.19
CA ILE A 203 -13.18 9.30 8.34
C ILE A 203 -13.10 9.84 6.92
N ALA A 204 -12.29 9.20 6.09
CA ALA A 204 -12.09 9.60 4.69
C ALA A 204 -12.27 8.40 3.77
N ALA A 205 -13.03 8.57 2.69
CA ALA A 205 -13.32 7.50 1.73
C ALA A 205 -12.02 6.89 1.16
N CYS A 206 -12.10 5.64 0.68
CA CYS A 206 -11.00 5.02 -0.06
C CYS A 206 -10.68 5.86 -1.32
N GLY A 207 -9.45 5.83 -1.80
CA GLY A 207 -9.04 6.60 -2.98
C GLY A 207 -8.91 8.12 -2.78
N THR A 208 -9.17 8.66 -1.57
CA THR A 208 -9.03 10.10 -1.28
C THR A 208 -7.60 10.50 -0.86
N GLY A 209 -6.62 9.62 -1.06
CA GLY A 209 -5.21 9.91 -0.75
C GLY A 209 -4.91 10.00 0.75
N LYS A 210 -5.56 9.16 1.58
CA LYS A 210 -5.29 9.07 3.03
C LYS A 210 -3.79 8.92 3.33
N THR A 211 -3.08 8.14 2.54
CA THR A 211 -1.65 7.86 2.70
C THR A 211 -0.80 9.14 2.66
N LEU A 212 -1.00 10.00 1.66
CA LEU A 212 -0.29 11.28 1.57
C LEU A 212 -0.84 12.30 2.56
N THR A 213 -2.15 12.29 2.81
CA THR A 213 -2.74 13.16 3.84
C THR A 213 -2.12 12.86 5.21
N SER A 214 -1.86 11.60 5.55
CA SER A 214 -1.20 11.22 6.80
C SER A 214 0.26 11.72 6.87
N LEU A 215 1.01 11.67 5.76
CA LEU A 215 2.35 12.25 5.68
C LEU A 215 2.32 13.77 5.94
N TRP A 216 1.44 14.49 5.26
CA TRP A 216 1.33 15.94 5.42
C TRP A 216 0.87 16.35 6.83
N ILE A 217 0.05 15.53 7.51
CA ILE A 217 -0.28 15.72 8.94
C ILE A 217 0.98 15.59 9.79
N VAL A 218 1.80 14.54 9.56
CA VAL A 218 3.07 14.33 10.28
C VAL A 218 4.00 15.54 10.11
N GLU A 219 4.18 15.99 8.87
CA GLU A 219 5.04 17.16 8.56
C GLU A 219 4.50 18.46 9.17
N ALA A 220 3.19 18.70 9.08
CA ALA A 220 2.55 19.88 9.66
C ALA A 220 2.63 19.90 11.19
N MET A 221 2.57 18.74 11.83
CA MET A 221 2.77 18.59 13.28
C MET A 221 4.25 18.69 13.68
N LYS A 222 5.16 18.60 12.71
CA LYS A 222 6.62 18.48 12.96
C LYS A 222 6.93 17.30 13.91
N ALA A 223 6.20 16.19 13.73
CA ALA A 223 6.40 15.00 14.54
C ALA A 223 7.74 14.33 14.17
N GLU A 224 8.62 14.17 15.14
CA GLU A 224 9.95 13.57 14.94
C GLU A 224 9.92 12.05 15.10
N THR A 225 9.02 11.53 15.94
CA THR A 225 8.89 10.09 16.21
C THR A 225 7.47 9.63 15.91
N VAL A 226 7.32 8.85 14.85
CA VAL A 226 6.01 8.38 14.37
C VAL A 226 5.96 6.87 14.31
N LEU A 227 4.85 6.30 14.78
CA LEU A 227 4.47 4.91 14.54
C LEU A 227 3.28 4.89 13.57
N PHE A 228 3.48 4.27 12.41
CA PHE A 228 2.42 4.00 11.44
C PHE A 228 2.03 2.51 11.52
N LEU A 229 0.76 2.23 11.74
CA LEU A 229 0.21 0.89 11.87
C LEU A 229 -0.80 0.62 10.75
N ALA A 230 -0.60 -0.49 10.04
CA ALA A 230 -1.50 -0.96 8.98
C ALA A 230 -1.90 -2.43 9.19
N PRO A 231 -3.01 -2.89 8.60
CA PRO A 231 -3.47 -4.27 8.75
C PRO A 231 -2.67 -5.31 7.95
N SER A 232 -1.96 -4.90 6.89
CA SER A 232 -1.22 -5.82 6.01
C SER A 232 0.17 -5.31 5.65
N ILE A 233 1.07 -6.21 5.24
CA ILE A 233 2.42 -5.88 4.76
C ILE A 233 2.33 -5.07 3.45
N SER A 234 1.36 -5.37 2.59
CA SER A 234 1.12 -4.63 1.36
C SER A 234 0.83 -3.14 1.62
N LEU A 235 -0.01 -2.82 2.62
CA LEU A 235 -0.31 -1.43 3.00
C LEU A 235 0.88 -0.74 3.66
N VAL A 236 1.68 -1.48 4.45
CA VAL A 236 2.97 -0.97 4.98
C VAL A 236 3.88 -0.57 3.83
N LYS A 237 4.06 -1.44 2.82
CA LYS A 237 4.89 -1.17 1.64
C LYS A 237 4.41 0.06 0.90
N GLN A 238 3.13 0.09 0.53
CA GLN A 238 2.51 1.20 -0.19
C GLN A 238 2.72 2.54 0.54
N THR A 239 2.54 2.55 1.85
CA THR A 239 2.71 3.77 2.65
C THR A 239 4.17 4.20 2.72
N LEU A 240 5.08 3.26 2.95
CA LEU A 240 6.51 3.53 2.98
C LEU A 240 6.99 4.11 1.64
N GLU A 241 6.61 3.51 0.53
CA GLU A 241 6.93 3.99 -0.82
C GLU A 241 6.43 5.43 -1.02
N ALA A 242 5.14 5.67 -0.77
CA ALA A 242 4.54 6.99 -0.94
C ALA A 242 5.20 8.05 -0.04
N TRP A 243 5.52 7.71 1.21
CA TRP A 243 6.17 8.63 2.13
C TRP A 243 7.63 8.88 1.74
N ALA A 244 8.37 7.84 1.35
CA ALA A 244 9.76 7.99 0.90
C ALA A 244 9.86 8.84 -0.37
N ASP A 245 8.87 8.72 -1.26
CA ASP A 245 8.82 9.48 -2.49
C ASP A 245 8.37 10.94 -2.27
N GLN A 246 7.45 11.20 -1.33
CA GLN A 246 6.80 12.51 -1.21
C GLN A 246 7.15 13.30 0.05
N ALA A 247 7.94 12.75 0.98
CA ALA A 247 8.36 13.48 2.17
C ALA A 247 9.29 14.64 1.80
N LYS A 248 8.93 15.84 2.27
CA LYS A 248 9.77 17.06 2.17
C LYS A 248 10.88 17.07 3.22
N ILE A 249 10.68 16.37 4.34
CA ILE A 249 11.64 16.24 5.43
C ILE A 249 12.23 14.82 5.38
N PRO A 250 13.54 14.66 5.16
CA PRO A 250 14.19 13.36 5.21
C PRO A 250 13.99 12.67 6.56
N PHE A 251 13.69 11.39 6.54
CA PHE A 251 13.51 10.58 7.74
C PHE A 251 14.29 9.27 7.64
N THR A 252 14.63 8.70 8.79
CA THR A 252 15.07 7.30 8.90
C THR A 252 13.90 6.46 9.37
N TYR A 253 13.88 5.18 9.01
CA TYR A 253 12.75 4.33 9.38
C TYR A 253 13.18 2.90 9.68
N LEU A 254 12.29 2.18 10.38
CA LEU A 254 12.37 0.75 10.64
C LEU A 254 11.03 0.10 10.30
N CYS A 255 11.06 -1.03 9.59
CA CYS A 255 9.89 -1.86 9.34
C CYS A 255 9.80 -2.99 10.38
N VAL A 256 8.63 -3.11 11.04
CA VAL A 256 8.38 -4.14 12.06
C VAL A 256 7.19 -4.99 11.61
N CYS A 257 7.49 -6.09 10.91
CA CYS A 257 6.49 -6.99 10.31
C CYS A 257 6.91 -8.45 10.49
N SER A 258 5.96 -9.38 10.43
CA SER A 258 6.19 -10.82 10.46
C SER A 258 5.29 -11.56 9.47
N ASP A 259 5.76 -12.69 8.91
CA ASP A 259 4.99 -13.53 7.98
C ASP A 259 3.84 -14.32 8.62
N ASN A 260 3.60 -14.18 9.92
CA ASN A 260 2.56 -14.92 10.66
C ASN A 260 1.12 -14.62 10.23
N THR A 261 0.92 -13.80 9.19
CA THR A 261 -0.39 -13.44 8.65
C THR A 261 -1.03 -14.51 7.78
N VAL A 262 -0.30 -15.58 7.42
CA VAL A 262 -0.75 -16.59 6.43
C VAL A 262 -1.70 -17.66 7.02
N SER A 263 -1.99 -17.68 8.31
CA SER A 263 -2.60 -18.85 8.96
C SER A 263 -3.93 -18.66 9.69
N SER A 264 -4.71 -17.61 9.48
CA SER A 264 -6.04 -17.56 10.12
C SER A 264 -7.10 -16.89 9.24
N ASN A 265 -8.08 -17.68 8.81
CA ASN A 265 -9.45 -17.31 8.38
C ASN A 265 -9.56 -15.89 7.81
N ILE A 266 -9.11 -15.74 6.59
CA ILE A 266 -9.11 -14.46 5.89
C ILE A 266 -10.40 -14.37 5.09
N ASP A 267 -11.32 -13.55 5.57
CA ASP A 267 -12.35 -12.89 4.75
C ASP A 267 -11.75 -11.68 4.00
N ASP A 268 -10.45 -11.70 3.72
CA ASP A 268 -9.75 -10.60 3.06
C ASP A 268 -9.33 -10.99 1.65
N ASP A 269 -9.94 -10.33 0.68
CA ASP A 269 -9.64 -10.44 -0.77
C ASP A 269 -8.26 -9.84 -1.16
N GLU A 270 -7.47 -9.34 -0.22
CA GLU A 270 -6.11 -8.86 -0.45
C GLU A 270 -5.11 -10.00 -0.27
N ALA A 271 -4.52 -10.45 -1.37
CA ALA A 271 -3.35 -11.32 -1.32
C ALA A 271 -2.20 -10.55 -0.67
N ASP A 272 -1.96 -10.81 0.62
CA ASP A 272 -0.83 -10.21 1.32
C ASP A 272 0.50 -10.68 0.71
N ILE A 273 1.50 -9.83 0.77
CA ILE A 273 2.85 -10.15 0.30
C ILE A 273 3.67 -10.73 1.46
N SER A 274 4.71 -11.51 1.15
CA SER A 274 5.65 -11.97 2.17
C SER A 274 6.55 -10.81 2.64
N VAL A 275 7.14 -10.97 3.83
CA VAL A 275 8.11 -10.00 4.37
C VAL A 275 9.26 -9.75 3.40
N SER A 276 9.76 -10.79 2.71
CA SER A 276 10.82 -10.62 1.70
C SER A 276 10.42 -9.69 0.55
N GLN A 277 9.14 -9.69 0.16
CA GLN A 277 8.60 -8.83 -0.92
C GLN A 277 8.37 -7.38 -0.49
N LEU A 278 8.56 -7.05 0.78
CA LEU A 278 8.63 -5.64 1.20
C LEU A 278 9.84 -4.94 0.55
N GLY A 279 10.89 -5.69 0.22
CA GLY A 279 12.06 -5.19 -0.50
C GLY A 279 13.05 -4.41 0.36
N VAL A 280 12.74 -4.19 1.64
CA VAL A 280 13.59 -3.51 2.61
C VAL A 280 13.75 -4.37 3.87
N PRO A 281 14.82 -4.15 4.66
CA PRO A 281 15.03 -4.87 5.92
C PRO A 281 13.86 -4.72 6.88
N VAL A 282 13.47 -5.83 7.49
CA VAL A 282 12.44 -5.88 8.54
C VAL A 282 13.00 -6.55 9.78
N THR A 283 12.39 -6.26 10.93
CA THR A 283 12.75 -6.95 12.18
C THR A 283 11.53 -7.14 13.07
N THR A 284 11.54 -8.21 13.85
CA THR A 284 10.67 -8.42 15.00
C THR A 284 11.49 -8.51 16.30
N ASN A 285 12.79 -8.27 16.20
CA ASN A 285 13.70 -8.33 17.34
C ASN A 285 13.55 -7.08 18.22
N ILE A 286 13.06 -7.29 19.43
CA ILE A 286 12.79 -6.24 20.42
C ILE A 286 14.03 -5.38 20.70
N ASN A 287 15.21 -5.99 20.74
CA ASN A 287 16.44 -5.26 21.02
C ASN A 287 16.86 -4.36 19.85
N GLU A 288 16.61 -4.78 18.61
CA GLU A 288 16.87 -3.94 17.43
C GLU A 288 15.90 -2.75 17.37
N ILE A 289 14.62 -2.99 17.65
CA ILE A 289 13.61 -1.93 17.71
C ILE A 289 13.96 -0.93 18.82
N ALA A 290 14.33 -1.42 20.01
CA ALA A 290 14.75 -0.56 21.12
C ALA A 290 16.03 0.25 20.80
N LYS A 291 17.01 -0.40 20.15
CA LYS A 291 18.23 0.31 19.67
C LYS A 291 17.88 1.38 18.64
N PHE A 292 17.00 1.10 17.70
CA PHE A 292 16.55 2.09 16.71
C PHE A 292 15.94 3.31 17.40
N LEU A 293 15.03 3.11 18.35
CA LEU A 293 14.42 4.17 19.12
C LEU A 293 15.45 5.00 19.91
N ASP A 294 16.48 4.37 20.48
CA ASP A 294 17.52 5.04 21.27
C ASP A 294 18.56 5.76 20.40
N HIS A 295 19.12 5.10 19.39
CA HIS A 295 20.22 5.63 18.58
C HIS A 295 19.79 6.73 17.59
N THR A 296 18.52 6.82 17.31
CA THR A 296 17.96 7.83 16.40
C THR A 296 17.34 9.02 17.11
N LYS A 297 17.48 9.14 18.43
CA LYS A 297 17.03 10.33 19.20
C LYS A 297 17.60 11.62 18.61
N GLY A 298 16.74 12.62 18.44
CA GLY A 298 17.10 13.90 17.80
C GLY A 298 17.12 13.85 16.26
N LYS A 299 16.68 12.74 15.65
CA LYS A 299 16.44 12.62 14.20
C LYS A 299 14.97 12.35 13.95
N VAL A 300 14.49 12.73 12.77
CA VAL A 300 13.16 12.34 12.30
C VAL A 300 13.19 10.84 11.99
N ARG A 301 12.39 10.08 12.72
CA ARG A 301 12.39 8.61 12.68
C ARG A 301 10.99 8.04 12.73
N TYR A 302 10.73 7.09 11.87
CA TYR A 302 9.40 6.48 11.74
C TYR A 302 9.49 4.96 11.87
N ILE A 303 8.51 4.35 12.50
CA ILE A 303 8.32 2.89 12.49
C ILE A 303 7.08 2.60 11.66
N PHE A 304 7.23 1.76 10.65
CA PHE A 304 6.12 1.20 9.88
C PHE A 304 5.89 -0.23 10.31
N SER A 305 4.69 -0.55 10.75
CA SER A 305 4.41 -1.87 11.29
C SER A 305 3.03 -2.38 10.94
N THR A 306 2.89 -3.69 10.93
CA THR A 306 1.57 -4.31 10.96
C THR A 306 1.03 -4.32 12.38
N TYR A 307 -0.32 -4.31 12.53
CA TYR A 307 -0.95 -4.42 13.85
C TYR A 307 -0.57 -5.73 14.57
N GLN A 308 -0.32 -6.80 13.82
CA GLN A 308 0.08 -8.10 14.38
C GLN A 308 1.40 -8.03 15.15
N SER A 309 2.29 -7.13 14.72
CA SER A 309 3.61 -6.94 15.35
C SER A 309 3.65 -5.84 16.42
N ALA A 310 2.50 -5.27 16.79
CA ALA A 310 2.39 -4.19 17.77
C ALA A 310 2.90 -4.58 19.17
N ASP A 311 2.84 -5.85 19.54
CA ASP A 311 3.39 -6.39 20.79
C ASP A 311 4.90 -6.20 20.88
N LYS A 312 5.64 -6.39 19.78
CA LYS A 312 7.09 -6.19 19.72
C LYS A 312 7.49 -4.74 19.95
N ILE A 313 6.70 -3.82 19.40
CA ILE A 313 6.90 -2.38 19.60
C ILE A 313 6.61 -2.01 21.06
N SER A 314 5.53 -2.54 21.64
CA SER A 314 5.18 -2.34 23.04
C SER A 314 6.32 -2.74 23.98
N GLU A 315 6.92 -3.92 23.76
CA GLU A 315 8.03 -4.41 24.57
C GLU A 315 9.32 -3.60 24.36
N ALA A 316 9.63 -3.24 23.12
CA ALA A 316 10.80 -2.44 22.79
C ALA A 316 10.72 -1.03 23.40
N GLN A 317 9.53 -0.41 23.35
CA GLN A 317 9.30 0.91 23.90
C GLN A 317 9.52 0.95 25.43
N LYS A 318 9.14 -0.08 26.16
CA LYS A 318 9.42 -0.20 27.60
C LYS A 318 10.92 -0.18 27.89
N THR A 319 11.71 -0.80 27.01
CA THR A 319 13.18 -0.83 27.13
C THR A 319 13.81 0.50 26.78
N ALA A 320 13.42 1.10 25.67
CA ALA A 320 13.97 2.38 25.18
C ALA A 320 13.49 3.59 26.00
N LYS A 321 12.41 3.46 26.78
CA LYS A 321 11.77 4.56 27.53
C LYS A 321 11.49 5.78 26.65
N ASP A 322 11.04 5.54 25.44
CA ASP A 322 10.72 6.56 24.45
C ASP A 322 9.20 6.66 24.25
N THR A 323 8.74 7.80 23.74
CA THR A 323 7.31 8.07 23.52
C THR A 323 7.15 8.59 22.10
N PHE A 324 6.26 7.99 21.32
CA PHE A 324 5.95 8.48 20.00
C PHE A 324 5.29 9.87 20.06
N ASP A 325 5.67 10.77 19.18
CA ASP A 325 4.96 12.05 19.02
C ASP A 325 3.57 11.80 18.45
N LEU A 326 3.47 10.86 17.49
CA LEU A 326 2.24 10.51 16.84
C LEU A 326 2.19 9.00 16.53
N ILE A 327 1.06 8.36 16.85
CA ILE A 327 0.67 7.07 16.29
C ILE A 327 -0.41 7.31 15.25
N ILE A 328 -0.25 6.73 14.06
CA ILE A 328 -1.27 6.67 13.03
C ILE A 328 -1.75 5.24 12.90
N CYS A 329 -3.03 5.02 13.13
CA CYS A 329 -3.72 3.76 12.94
C CYS A 329 -4.48 3.82 11.62
N ASP A 330 -3.91 3.27 10.56
CA ASP A 330 -4.60 3.19 9.27
C ASP A 330 -5.55 1.99 9.23
N GLU A 331 -6.64 2.11 8.47
CA GLU A 331 -7.77 1.17 8.48
C GLU A 331 -8.22 0.81 9.93
N ALA A 332 -8.34 1.85 10.75
CA ALA A 332 -8.58 1.76 12.19
C ALA A 332 -9.84 0.96 12.57
N HIS A 333 -10.77 0.74 11.65
CA HIS A 333 -11.93 -0.14 11.87
C HIS A 333 -11.52 -1.58 12.23
N ARG A 334 -10.30 -2.01 11.85
CA ARG A 334 -9.73 -3.32 12.21
C ARG A 334 -9.37 -3.44 13.68
N THR A 335 -9.17 -2.34 14.39
CA THR A 335 -8.86 -2.33 15.81
C THR A 335 -10.10 -2.49 16.70
N ALA A 336 -11.31 -2.29 16.13
CA ALA A 336 -12.57 -2.43 16.83
C ALA A 336 -13.00 -3.92 16.91
N GLY A 337 -13.58 -4.31 18.03
CA GLY A 337 -14.00 -5.68 18.33
C GLY A 337 -13.39 -6.19 19.62
N MET A 338 -13.27 -7.50 19.77
CA MET A 338 -12.64 -8.11 20.94
C MET A 338 -11.15 -7.77 20.99
N ARG A 339 -10.62 -7.65 22.21
CA ARG A 339 -9.20 -7.37 22.44
C ARG A 339 -8.30 -8.39 21.72
N SER A 340 -7.35 -7.88 20.98
CA SER A 340 -6.38 -8.65 20.19
C SER A 340 -5.09 -7.83 20.04
N ASN A 341 -4.09 -8.34 19.34
CA ASN A 341 -2.88 -7.55 19.00
C ASN A 341 -3.22 -6.26 18.25
N PHE A 342 -4.28 -6.25 17.45
CA PHE A 342 -4.77 -5.06 16.75
C PHE A 342 -5.20 -3.93 17.68
N SER A 343 -5.67 -4.26 18.88
CA SER A 343 -6.13 -3.27 19.84
C SER A 343 -5.05 -2.77 20.80
N LEU A 344 -3.83 -3.29 20.76
CA LEU A 344 -2.74 -2.80 21.62
C LEU A 344 -2.41 -1.33 21.34
N ALA A 345 -2.58 -0.91 20.10
CA ALA A 345 -2.39 0.48 19.70
C ALA A 345 -3.42 1.46 20.31
N LEU A 346 -4.51 0.97 20.87
CA LEU A 346 -5.56 1.81 21.48
C LEU A 346 -5.21 2.30 22.88
N GLU A 347 -4.35 1.57 23.59
CA GLU A 347 -4.11 1.76 25.02
C GLU A 347 -2.68 2.26 25.30
N ASP A 348 -2.56 3.40 25.98
CA ASP A 348 -1.26 4.02 26.31
C ASP A 348 -0.39 3.15 27.22
N GLN A 349 -0.98 2.23 27.97
CA GLN A 349 -0.24 1.26 28.79
C GLN A 349 0.58 0.27 27.98
N PHE A 350 0.21 0.03 26.70
CA PHE A 350 0.95 -0.85 25.79
C PHE A 350 1.89 -0.07 24.89
N ILE A 351 1.36 0.95 24.20
CA ILE A 351 2.18 1.78 23.30
C ILE A 351 1.91 3.24 23.63
N CYS A 352 2.91 3.90 24.20
CA CYS A 352 2.82 5.28 24.67
C CYS A 352 3.02 6.28 23.54
N SER A 353 2.16 7.28 23.43
CA SER A 353 2.29 8.38 22.47
C SER A 353 1.71 9.69 22.99
N LYS A 354 2.21 10.81 22.48
CA LYS A 354 1.64 12.13 22.77
C LYS A 354 0.31 12.34 22.07
N LYS A 355 0.19 11.86 20.82
CA LYS A 355 -1.00 12.00 19.98
C LYS A 355 -1.29 10.68 19.27
N ARG A 356 -2.58 10.43 18.98
CA ARG A 356 -3.00 9.22 18.26
C ARG A 356 -4.10 9.55 17.26
N LEU A 357 -3.88 9.22 15.99
CA LEU A 357 -4.80 9.46 14.88
C LEU A 357 -5.35 8.12 14.36
N PHE A 358 -6.66 8.00 14.30
CA PHE A 358 -7.35 6.85 13.74
C PHE A 358 -7.91 7.22 12.37
N MET A 359 -7.40 6.61 11.32
CA MET A 359 -7.81 6.86 9.94
C MET A 359 -8.55 5.64 9.38
N THR A 360 -9.69 5.85 8.76
CA THR A 360 -10.46 4.78 8.11
C THR A 360 -11.46 5.34 7.12
N ALA A 361 -11.91 4.52 6.19
CA ALA A 361 -13.04 4.87 5.32
C ALA A 361 -14.39 4.68 6.03
N THR A 362 -14.47 3.74 6.97
CA THR A 362 -15.71 3.36 7.65
C THR A 362 -15.48 3.15 9.14
N GLU A 363 -16.42 3.62 9.98
CA GLU A 363 -16.39 3.31 11.40
C GLU A 363 -17.00 1.94 11.67
N ARG A 364 -16.35 1.17 12.54
CA ARG A 364 -16.89 -0.10 13.02
C ARG A 364 -17.45 0.08 14.43
N MET A 365 -18.77 0.07 14.52
CA MET A 365 -19.49 0.17 15.78
C MET A 365 -19.96 -1.21 16.23
N VAL A 366 -19.78 -1.51 17.49
CA VAL A 366 -20.29 -2.74 18.10
C VAL A 366 -21.69 -2.50 18.63
N ARG A 367 -22.64 -3.40 18.32
CA ARG A 367 -24.01 -3.28 18.78
C ARG A 367 -24.06 -3.21 20.32
N PRO A 368 -24.79 -2.25 20.92
CA PRO A 368 -24.78 -2.04 22.38
C PRO A 368 -25.13 -3.28 23.20
N LEU A 369 -26.08 -4.09 22.75
CA LEU A 369 -26.46 -5.34 23.41
C LEU A 369 -25.33 -6.37 23.40
N LEU A 370 -24.60 -6.49 22.28
CA LEU A 370 -23.46 -7.39 22.19
C LEU A 370 -22.30 -6.89 23.05
N LYS A 371 -22.04 -5.57 23.05
CA LYS A 371 -21.01 -4.95 23.90
C LYS A 371 -21.27 -5.28 25.36
N ARG A 372 -22.48 -5.01 25.87
CA ARG A 372 -22.86 -5.30 27.24
C ARG A 372 -22.72 -6.78 27.60
N HIS A 373 -23.24 -7.68 26.76
CA HIS A 373 -23.13 -9.12 26.98
C HIS A 373 -21.69 -9.62 27.07
N LEU A 374 -20.80 -9.11 26.26
CA LEU A 374 -19.38 -9.49 26.29
C LEU A 374 -18.66 -8.90 27.50
N GLU A 375 -18.96 -7.66 27.88
CA GLU A 375 -18.42 -7.01 29.09
C GLU A 375 -18.89 -7.71 30.38
N GLU A 376 -20.15 -8.13 30.48
CA GLU A 376 -20.69 -8.94 31.59
C GLU A 376 -19.97 -10.30 31.71
N ASN A 377 -19.46 -10.83 30.60
CA ASN A 377 -18.64 -12.04 30.56
C ASN A 377 -17.13 -11.77 30.71
N GLY A 378 -16.74 -10.59 31.18
CA GLY A 378 -15.34 -10.21 31.45
C GLY A 378 -14.47 -10.02 30.19
N LYS A 379 -15.07 -9.87 29.00
CA LYS A 379 -14.34 -9.62 27.77
C LYS A 379 -14.23 -8.13 27.51
N VAL A 380 -13.01 -7.67 27.16
CA VAL A 380 -12.78 -6.30 26.71
C VAL A 380 -13.13 -6.19 25.23
N ILE A 381 -13.96 -5.21 24.90
CA ILE A 381 -14.39 -4.96 23.53
C ILE A 381 -14.31 -3.46 23.21
N PHE A 382 -13.81 -3.14 22.03
CA PHE A 382 -13.62 -1.78 21.55
C PHE A 382 -14.61 -1.47 20.43
N SER A 383 -15.17 -0.28 20.47
CA SER A 383 -16.11 0.23 19.46
C SER A 383 -15.74 1.65 19.09
N MET A 384 -15.77 1.98 17.81
CA MET A 384 -15.27 3.28 17.32
C MET A 384 -16.13 4.48 17.71
N ASP A 385 -17.33 4.26 18.26
CA ASP A 385 -18.16 5.28 18.87
C ASP A 385 -17.75 5.64 20.32
N ASP A 386 -16.80 4.90 20.91
CA ASP A 386 -16.24 5.20 22.23
C ASP A 386 -15.16 6.28 22.12
N GLU A 387 -15.53 7.52 22.42
CA GLU A 387 -14.60 8.66 22.34
C GLU A 387 -13.48 8.62 23.40
N ASN A 388 -13.63 7.87 24.49
CA ASN A 388 -12.53 7.70 25.44
C ASN A 388 -11.40 6.86 24.84
N VAL A 389 -11.72 5.97 23.89
CA VAL A 389 -10.76 5.09 23.24
C VAL A 389 -10.24 5.69 21.95
N TYR A 390 -11.14 6.15 21.08
CA TYR A 390 -10.77 6.62 19.72
C TYR A 390 -10.70 8.15 19.62
N GLY A 391 -11.15 8.89 20.62
CA GLY A 391 -11.29 10.34 20.57
C GLY A 391 -12.47 10.79 19.70
N PRO A 392 -12.71 12.11 19.64
CA PRO A 392 -13.76 12.70 18.82
C PRO A 392 -13.43 12.60 17.32
N LEU A 393 -14.44 12.84 16.51
CA LEU A 393 -14.29 12.97 15.06
C LEU A 393 -13.64 14.33 14.74
N PHE A 394 -12.40 14.32 14.26
CA PHE A 394 -11.68 15.53 13.85
C PHE A 394 -12.12 16.00 12.46
N SER A 395 -12.19 15.06 11.52
CA SER A 395 -12.57 15.37 10.14
C SER A 395 -13.34 14.22 9.51
N GLN A 396 -14.31 14.59 8.66
CA GLN A 396 -15.06 13.66 7.83
C GLN A 396 -15.06 14.12 6.38
N TYR A 397 -14.56 13.26 5.51
CA TYR A 397 -14.63 13.44 4.07
C TYR A 397 -15.27 12.21 3.46
N ASN A 398 -16.59 12.22 3.48
CA ASN A 398 -17.38 11.12 2.93
C ASN A 398 -17.33 11.15 1.40
N PHE A 399 -17.78 10.06 0.85
CA PHE A 399 -17.73 9.85 -0.57
C PHE A 399 -18.61 10.79 -1.38
N GLY A 400 -19.77 11.16 -0.87
CA GLY A 400 -20.61 12.17 -1.53
C GLY A 400 -19.92 13.53 -1.66
N ALA A 401 -19.09 13.92 -0.68
CA ALA A 401 -18.23 15.09 -0.78
C ALA A 401 -17.12 14.89 -1.81
N ALA A 402 -16.49 13.71 -1.83
CA ALA A 402 -15.43 13.38 -2.78
C ALA A 402 -15.93 13.43 -4.23
N ILE A 403 -17.15 12.95 -4.51
CA ILE A 403 -17.75 13.07 -5.84
C ILE A 403 -18.02 14.54 -6.23
N LYS A 404 -18.53 15.34 -5.31
CA LYS A 404 -18.79 16.77 -5.60
C LYS A 404 -17.51 17.53 -5.92
N ASP A 405 -16.41 17.16 -5.26
CA ASP A 405 -15.11 17.78 -5.44
C ASP A 405 -14.29 17.10 -6.56
N SER A 406 -14.81 16.00 -7.16
CA SER A 406 -14.12 15.22 -8.19
C SER A 406 -14.08 15.96 -9.51
N THR A 407 -12.92 15.94 -10.16
CA THR A 407 -12.76 16.40 -11.54
C THR A 407 -13.15 15.29 -12.53
N PRO A 408 -13.53 15.63 -13.78
CA PRO A 408 -13.74 14.64 -14.83
C PRO A 408 -12.58 13.65 -14.99
N ASP A 409 -11.35 14.08 -14.76
CA ASP A 409 -10.14 13.24 -14.87
C ASP A 409 -10.03 12.20 -13.74
N SER A 410 -10.48 12.51 -12.53
CA SER A 410 -10.50 11.51 -11.43
C SER A 410 -11.56 10.43 -11.67
N ILE A 411 -12.70 10.80 -12.26
CA ILE A 411 -13.73 9.83 -12.68
C ILE A 411 -13.19 8.95 -13.81
N LYS A 412 -12.48 9.53 -14.78
CA LYS A 412 -11.87 8.78 -15.88
C LYS A 412 -10.84 7.77 -15.37
N ARG A 413 -9.95 8.17 -14.44
CA ARG A 413 -9.00 7.24 -13.81
C ARG A 413 -9.71 6.08 -13.12
N ALA A 414 -10.73 6.35 -12.31
CA ALA A 414 -11.51 5.30 -11.65
C ALA A 414 -12.14 4.32 -12.66
N VAL A 415 -12.56 4.80 -13.83
CA VAL A 415 -13.08 3.96 -14.92
C VAL A 415 -11.96 3.12 -15.56
N ASP A 416 -10.81 3.72 -15.79
CA ASP A 416 -9.63 3.04 -16.34
C ASP A 416 -9.16 1.92 -15.38
N ASP A 417 -9.17 2.19 -14.08
CA ASP A 417 -8.86 1.24 -13.02
C ASP A 417 -9.85 0.05 -13.00
N ILE A 418 -11.15 0.32 -13.10
CA ILE A 418 -12.18 -0.71 -13.24
C ILE A 418 -11.93 -1.58 -14.49
N ASN A 419 -11.57 -0.97 -15.60
CA ASN A 419 -11.30 -1.70 -16.84
C ASN A 419 -10.03 -2.56 -16.74
N TYR A 420 -9.00 -2.07 -16.07
CA TYR A 420 -7.79 -2.85 -15.78
C TYR A 420 -8.09 -4.08 -14.91
N LEU A 421 -8.86 -3.93 -13.84
CA LEU A 421 -9.25 -5.05 -12.97
C LEU A 421 -10.03 -6.13 -13.72
N ARG A 422 -10.88 -5.73 -14.66
CA ARG A 422 -11.63 -6.69 -15.49
C ARG A 422 -10.76 -7.50 -16.41
N GLN A 423 -9.72 -6.88 -16.98
CA GLN A 423 -8.75 -7.62 -17.79
C GLN A 423 -7.98 -8.63 -16.94
N LYS A 424 -7.66 -8.27 -15.70
CA LYS A 424 -6.87 -9.09 -14.78
C LYS A 424 -7.67 -10.23 -14.13
N TYR A 425 -8.98 -10.04 -13.92
CA TYR A 425 -9.85 -11.01 -13.24
C TYR A 425 -11.05 -11.43 -14.11
N PRO A 426 -10.86 -12.20 -15.17
CA PRO A 426 -11.93 -12.56 -16.11
C PRO A 426 -13.03 -13.48 -15.52
N ARG A 427 -12.86 -13.95 -14.27
CA ARG A 427 -13.82 -14.84 -13.58
C ARG A 427 -14.90 -14.10 -12.78
N LEU A 428 -14.94 -12.78 -12.80
CA LEU A 428 -16.02 -12.01 -12.18
C LEU A 428 -17.35 -12.31 -12.86
N LYS A 429 -18.39 -12.63 -12.05
CA LYS A 429 -19.70 -13.05 -12.57
C LYS A 429 -20.38 -11.96 -13.37
N ALA A 430 -21.07 -12.38 -14.44
CA ALA A 430 -21.85 -11.46 -15.27
C ALA A 430 -23.15 -11.02 -14.56
N ILE A 431 -23.50 -9.74 -14.68
CA ILE A 431 -24.88 -9.27 -14.48
C ILE A 431 -25.69 -9.61 -15.74
N ASN A 432 -26.98 -9.92 -15.57
CA ASN A 432 -27.87 -10.06 -16.70
C ASN A 432 -27.83 -8.82 -17.59
N ILE A 433 -27.47 -9.02 -18.86
CA ILE A 433 -27.28 -7.96 -19.86
C ILE A 433 -28.51 -7.06 -19.98
N ALA A 434 -29.71 -7.63 -19.85
CA ALA A 434 -30.97 -6.90 -19.98
C ALA A 434 -31.17 -5.82 -18.90
N ASN A 435 -30.54 -5.98 -17.73
CA ASN A 435 -30.73 -5.10 -16.58
C ASN A 435 -29.62 -4.01 -16.42
N ARG A 436 -28.57 -4.09 -17.26
CA ARG A 436 -27.44 -3.16 -17.17
C ARG A 436 -27.80 -1.69 -17.34
N PRO A 437 -28.68 -1.31 -18.31
CA PRO A 437 -29.05 0.10 -18.47
C PRO A 437 -29.67 0.69 -17.20
N GLN A 438 -30.53 -0.07 -16.51
CA GLN A 438 -31.22 0.38 -15.30
C GLN A 438 -30.25 0.47 -14.12
N ILE A 439 -29.35 -0.52 -13.97
CA ILE A 439 -28.32 -0.50 -12.93
C ILE A 439 -27.35 0.64 -13.20
N LEU A 440 -26.96 0.87 -14.44
CA LEU A 440 -26.13 2.02 -14.82
C LEU A 440 -26.83 3.35 -14.51
N GLN A 441 -28.11 3.47 -14.81
CA GLN A 441 -28.89 4.66 -14.50
C GLN A 441 -28.94 4.90 -12.98
N LEU A 442 -29.17 3.83 -12.18
CA LEU A 442 -29.11 3.88 -10.73
C LEU A 442 -27.76 4.40 -10.25
N LEU A 443 -26.66 3.83 -10.74
CA LEU A 443 -25.31 4.24 -10.38
C LEU A 443 -25.02 5.68 -10.78
N ASN A 444 -25.39 6.08 -12.00
CA ASN A 444 -25.20 7.45 -12.48
C ASN A 444 -26.00 8.46 -11.67
N THR A 445 -27.25 8.14 -11.35
CA THR A 445 -28.11 9.02 -10.54
C THR A 445 -27.59 9.12 -9.11
N TYR A 446 -27.23 7.97 -8.51
CA TYR A 446 -26.73 7.91 -7.14
C TYR A 446 -25.40 8.64 -6.95
N PHE A 447 -24.49 8.44 -7.90
CA PHE A 447 -23.13 9.00 -7.84
C PHE A 447 -22.97 10.32 -8.60
N GLY A 448 -24.01 10.80 -9.30
CA GLY A 448 -23.95 12.01 -10.13
C GLY A 448 -22.97 11.88 -11.30
N THR A 449 -22.79 10.67 -11.85
CA THR A 449 -21.86 10.38 -12.95
C THR A 449 -22.58 10.28 -14.29
N THR A 450 -21.80 10.26 -15.38
CA THR A 450 -22.30 10.03 -16.76
C THR A 450 -21.66 8.79 -17.39
N LEU A 451 -21.37 7.78 -16.57
CA LEU A 451 -20.76 6.53 -17.01
C LEU A 451 -21.66 5.80 -18.03
N THR A 452 -21.04 5.11 -18.98
CA THR A 452 -21.72 4.28 -19.97
C THR A 452 -21.67 2.80 -19.59
N ILE A 453 -22.48 1.96 -20.26
CA ILE A 453 -22.45 0.50 -20.07
C ILE A 453 -21.04 -0.06 -20.32
N THR A 454 -20.35 0.47 -21.33
CA THR A 454 -19.00 0.03 -21.69
C THR A 454 -17.98 0.47 -20.65
N ASP A 455 -18.16 1.57 -19.99
CA ASP A 455 -17.27 2.04 -18.93
C ASP A 455 -17.29 1.10 -17.72
N ILE A 456 -18.48 0.62 -17.33
CA ILE A 456 -18.61 -0.23 -16.15
C ILE A 456 -18.44 -1.73 -16.49
N TRP A 457 -19.01 -2.22 -17.60
CA TRP A 457 -19.02 -3.66 -17.92
C TRP A 457 -18.15 -4.06 -19.11
N GLY A 458 -17.52 -3.11 -19.78
CA GLY A 458 -16.78 -3.39 -21.01
C GLY A 458 -17.67 -4.06 -22.09
N THR A 459 -17.07 -4.54 -23.15
CA THR A 459 -17.78 -5.24 -24.23
C THR A 459 -18.23 -6.66 -23.83
N ALA A 460 -17.59 -7.28 -22.83
CA ALA A 460 -17.86 -8.66 -22.38
C ALA A 460 -18.89 -8.79 -21.25
N GLY A 461 -19.25 -7.70 -20.60
CA GLY A 461 -20.37 -7.62 -19.67
C GLY A 461 -20.26 -8.38 -18.35
N THR A 462 -19.16 -8.29 -17.68
CA THR A 462 -18.95 -8.86 -16.34
C THR A 462 -19.26 -7.87 -15.21
N THR A 463 -19.87 -8.36 -14.11
CA THR A 463 -20.03 -7.62 -12.86
C THR A 463 -18.92 -7.89 -11.88
N VAL A 464 -18.73 -6.97 -10.97
CA VAL A 464 -17.93 -7.15 -9.76
C VAL A 464 -18.69 -8.08 -8.80
N LYS A 465 -18.01 -9.09 -8.27
CA LYS A 465 -18.55 -10.06 -7.29
C LYS A 465 -19.25 -9.36 -6.11
N ASN A 466 -18.74 -8.22 -5.72
CA ASN A 466 -19.22 -7.41 -4.62
C ASN A 466 -20.59 -6.78 -4.87
N LEU A 467 -20.91 -6.35 -6.09
CA LEU A 467 -22.23 -5.83 -6.44
C LEU A 467 -23.31 -6.88 -6.20
N TYR A 468 -23.05 -8.14 -6.58
CA TYR A 468 -23.95 -9.27 -6.31
C TYR A 468 -24.10 -9.50 -4.80
N SER A 469 -23.02 -9.51 -4.06
CA SER A 469 -23.03 -9.70 -2.60
C SER A 469 -23.77 -8.56 -1.90
N TYR A 470 -23.56 -7.33 -2.33
CA TYR A 470 -24.28 -6.18 -1.79
C TYR A 470 -25.79 -6.32 -1.96
N PHE A 471 -26.28 -6.49 -3.19
CA PHE A 471 -27.72 -6.61 -3.44
C PHE A 471 -28.32 -7.84 -2.76
N ARG A 472 -27.55 -8.95 -2.65
CA ARG A 472 -27.99 -10.13 -1.91
C ARG A 472 -28.17 -9.86 -0.42
N ASN A 473 -27.25 -9.12 0.18
CA ASN A 473 -27.28 -8.82 1.62
C ASN A 473 -28.31 -7.75 1.99
N HIS A 474 -28.72 -6.93 1.02
CA HIS A 474 -29.64 -5.81 1.21
C HIS A 474 -30.93 -5.98 0.37
N LEU A 475 -31.26 -7.22 0.01
CA LEU A 475 -32.40 -7.50 -0.86
C LEU A 475 -33.73 -6.91 -0.34
N SER A 476 -33.93 -6.90 0.99
CA SER A 476 -35.12 -6.32 1.61
C SER A 476 -35.30 -4.80 1.35
N LEU A 477 -34.21 -4.08 1.08
CA LEU A 477 -34.25 -2.65 0.74
C LEU A 477 -34.63 -2.41 -0.73
N PHE A 478 -34.39 -3.41 -1.56
CA PHE A 478 -34.55 -3.33 -3.01
C PHE A 478 -35.57 -4.35 -3.55
N GLU A 479 -36.32 -5.03 -2.66
CA GLU A 479 -37.21 -6.12 -3.05
C GLU A 479 -38.31 -5.71 -4.03
N ASP A 480 -38.73 -4.44 -4.04
CA ASP A 480 -39.70 -3.93 -5.01
C ASP A 480 -39.13 -3.75 -6.41
N ILE A 481 -37.81 -3.66 -6.54
CA ILE A 481 -37.12 -3.28 -7.78
C ILE A 481 -36.25 -4.40 -8.32
N ILE A 482 -35.56 -5.14 -7.44
CA ILE A 482 -34.68 -6.23 -7.85
C ILE A 482 -35.10 -7.58 -7.28
N GLU A 483 -34.74 -8.64 -7.99
CA GLU A 483 -34.79 -10.01 -7.51
C GLU A 483 -33.48 -10.72 -7.84
N ILE A 484 -33.14 -11.72 -7.05
CA ILE A 484 -31.99 -12.57 -7.31
C ILE A 484 -32.46 -13.92 -7.84
N LYS A 485 -32.21 -14.18 -9.12
CA LYS A 485 -32.47 -15.46 -9.79
C LYS A 485 -31.17 -16.09 -10.27
N ASN A 486 -30.97 -17.37 -10.00
CA ASN A 486 -29.80 -18.14 -10.48
C ASN A 486 -28.44 -17.48 -10.14
N ARG A 487 -28.36 -16.78 -9.01
CA ARG A 487 -27.19 -15.97 -8.60
C ARG A 487 -26.91 -14.75 -9.48
N GLU A 488 -27.92 -14.26 -10.18
CA GLU A 488 -27.88 -13.03 -10.97
C GLU A 488 -28.84 -12.00 -10.37
N ILE A 489 -28.46 -10.72 -10.45
CA ILE A 489 -29.32 -9.61 -10.07
C ILE A 489 -30.19 -9.29 -11.26
N CYS A 490 -31.50 -9.34 -11.08
CA CYS A 490 -32.49 -9.04 -12.10
C CYS A 490 -33.36 -7.88 -11.63
N ILE A 491 -33.63 -6.92 -12.50
CA ILE A 491 -34.64 -5.89 -12.24
C ILE A 491 -36.01 -6.49 -12.55
N LYS A 492 -36.95 -6.30 -11.63
CA LYS A 492 -38.30 -6.83 -11.79
C LYS A 492 -38.99 -6.21 -13.00
N PRO A 493 -39.82 -6.99 -13.73
CA PRO A 493 -40.59 -6.47 -14.87
C PRO A 493 -41.47 -5.30 -14.44
N GLY A 494 -41.47 -4.24 -15.25
CA GLY A 494 -42.29 -3.04 -15.00
C GLY A 494 -41.63 -1.93 -14.18
N VAL A 495 -40.44 -2.16 -13.64
CA VAL A 495 -39.67 -1.11 -12.95
C VAL A 495 -39.11 -0.13 -13.98
N ASN A 496 -39.27 1.15 -13.72
CA ASN A 496 -38.82 2.25 -14.59
C ASN A 496 -37.89 3.22 -13.82
N ALA A 497 -37.38 4.24 -14.50
CA ALA A 497 -36.47 5.23 -13.91
C ALA A 497 -37.05 5.94 -12.67
N ASN A 498 -38.37 6.19 -12.65
CA ASN A 498 -39.02 6.88 -11.51
C ASN A 498 -39.08 6.01 -10.25
N ASP A 499 -39.08 4.67 -10.42
CA ASP A 499 -39.01 3.74 -9.27
C ASP A 499 -37.61 3.72 -8.68
N ILE A 500 -36.59 4.00 -9.49
CA ILE A 500 -35.21 4.22 -9.04
C ILE A 500 -35.12 5.47 -8.19
N ASP A 501 -35.81 6.56 -8.59
CA ASP A 501 -35.84 7.80 -7.81
C ASP A 501 -36.49 7.60 -6.43
N LYS A 502 -37.51 6.73 -6.32
CA LYS A 502 -38.10 6.34 -5.03
C LYS A 502 -37.10 5.62 -4.13
N LEU A 503 -36.23 4.77 -4.68
CA LEU A 503 -35.16 4.14 -3.91
C LEU A 503 -34.19 5.17 -3.34
N LEU A 504 -33.85 6.19 -4.13
CA LEU A 504 -32.98 7.27 -3.68
C LEU A 504 -33.65 8.14 -2.59
N GLU A 505 -35.00 8.25 -2.59
CA GLU A 505 -35.75 8.91 -1.52
C GLU A 505 -35.81 8.07 -0.24
N ILE A 506 -35.99 6.75 -0.36
CA ILE A 506 -35.92 5.81 0.76
C ILE A 506 -34.53 5.88 1.40
N ASP A 507 -33.48 5.94 0.59
CA ASP A 507 -32.10 6.05 1.06
C ASP A 507 -31.81 7.38 1.78
N LYS A 508 -32.48 8.48 1.43
CA LYS A 508 -32.40 9.74 2.19
C LYS A 508 -32.92 9.60 3.62
N ASN A 509 -33.85 8.70 3.85
CA ASN A 509 -34.45 8.43 5.17
C ASN A 509 -33.73 7.34 5.96
N ILE A 510 -32.93 6.51 5.30
CA ILE A 510 -32.02 5.51 5.90
C ILE A 510 -30.67 6.19 6.15
N GLU A 511 -30.69 7.29 6.89
CA GLU A 511 -29.48 8.00 7.30
C GLU A 511 -28.58 7.07 8.12
N LYS A 512 -27.46 6.68 7.59
CA LYS A 512 -26.21 6.31 8.25
C LYS A 512 -25.60 4.94 7.98
N VAL A 513 -26.31 3.89 7.57
CA VAL A 513 -25.68 2.54 7.50
C VAL A 513 -25.39 2.08 6.07
N ASP A 514 -26.27 2.34 5.11
CA ASP A 514 -26.23 1.66 3.81
C ASP A 514 -25.65 2.43 2.63
N ARG A 515 -25.56 3.76 2.70
CA ARG A 515 -24.83 4.55 1.70
C ARG A 515 -23.35 4.14 1.61
N LYS A 516 -22.77 3.70 2.74
CA LYS A 516 -21.39 3.22 2.81
C LYS A 516 -21.18 1.96 1.97
N ASN A 517 -22.17 1.10 1.87
CA ASN A 517 -22.02 -0.22 1.26
C ASN A 517 -22.20 -0.23 -0.27
N LEU A 518 -23.12 0.56 -0.84
CA LEU A 518 -23.20 0.74 -2.31
C LEU A 518 -21.91 1.32 -2.85
N PHE A 519 -21.29 2.14 -2.05
CA PHE A 519 -20.03 2.78 -2.36
C PHE A 519 -18.82 1.92 -2.06
N ALA A 520 -18.85 1.08 -1.01
CA ALA A 520 -17.84 0.04 -0.79
C ALA A 520 -17.66 -0.83 -2.04
N ILE A 521 -18.75 -1.10 -2.78
CA ILE A 521 -18.67 -1.85 -4.05
C ILE A 521 -17.86 -1.10 -5.11
N TYR A 522 -18.03 0.21 -5.20
CA TYR A 522 -17.25 1.04 -6.14
C TYR A 522 -15.81 1.20 -5.65
N THR A 523 -15.60 1.34 -4.33
CA THR A 523 -14.27 1.51 -3.72
C THR A 523 -13.54 0.20 -3.50
N GLU A 524 -14.18 -0.92 -3.22
CA GLU A 524 -13.54 -2.23 -3.24
C GLU A 524 -12.99 -2.56 -4.63
N VAL A 525 -13.68 -2.10 -5.69
CA VAL A 525 -13.14 -2.19 -7.06
C VAL A 525 -11.94 -1.26 -7.24
N SER A 526 -11.92 -0.11 -6.58
CA SER A 526 -10.79 0.84 -6.61
C SER A 526 -9.69 0.54 -5.57
N SER A 527 -9.98 -0.21 -4.50
CA SER A 527 -9.02 -0.57 -3.46
C SER A 527 -8.33 -1.92 -3.69
N CYS A 528 -8.84 -2.71 -4.64
CA CYS A 528 -8.12 -3.89 -5.17
C CYS A 528 -7.00 -3.51 -6.17
N LEU A 529 -6.74 -2.23 -6.34
CA LEU A 529 -5.62 -1.63 -7.04
C LEU A 529 -4.60 -1.09 -6.04
#